data_608725c8e1b4dc1438e0184e67e08d4a
#
_entry.id   608725c8e1b4dc1438e0184e67e08d4a
#
_cell.length_a   1.000
_cell.length_b   1.000
_cell.length_c   1.000
_cell.angle_alpha   90.00
_cell.angle_beta   90.00
_cell.angle_gamma   90.00
#
_symmetry.space_group_name_H-M   'P 1'
#
loop_
_entity.id
_entity.type
_entity.pdbx_description
1 polymer ?
#
loop_
_entity_poly.entity_id
_entity_poly.type
_entity_poly.pdbx_seq_one_letter_code
_entity_poly.pdbx_strand_id
1 'polypeptide(L)'
;EEIVERVLDEDALRASPIRFGLVTVEKRGLKPRELTLEDIPAGKVKDYLLASAACFPALRAKQIDGVQFLDGGYRDNMPTALAQKMGAEELVCVDLEGVGITLPNRTGLPTTMIRSYWELGDILHFDPDTARRNMELGYYDTRRAMGYLRGCAYAVDNGPDSSADA
;
A
#
# COMPACT_ATOMS: atom_id res chain seq x y z
N GLU A 1 -3.31 13.92 9.22
CA GLU A 1 -3.78 13.53 10.54
C GLU A 1 -5.30 13.63 10.62
N GLU A 2 -5.89 14.77 10.33
CA GLU A 2 -7.33 15.06 10.36
C GLU A 2 -8.19 14.09 9.52
N ILE A 3 -7.71 13.69 8.33
CA ILE A 3 -8.41 12.72 7.48
C ILE A 3 -8.49 11.34 8.18
N VAL A 4 -7.39 10.88 8.74
CA VAL A 4 -7.34 9.59 9.45
C VAL A 4 -8.27 9.62 10.67
N GLU A 5 -8.29 10.71 11.42
CA GLU A 5 -9.21 10.89 12.56
C GLU A 5 -10.67 10.79 12.16
N ARG A 6 -11.02 11.30 11.00
CA ARG A 6 -12.40 11.34 10.52
C ARG A 6 -12.90 10.02 9.95
N VAL A 7 -12.00 9.19 9.41
CA VAL A 7 -12.39 7.96 8.67
C VAL A 7 -12.02 6.68 9.39
N LEU A 8 -11.10 6.71 10.35
CA LEU A 8 -10.66 5.52 11.07
C LEU A 8 -11.63 5.20 12.21
N ASP A 9 -12.27 4.06 12.11
CA ASP A 9 -12.98 3.40 13.21
C ASP A 9 -12.12 2.22 13.69
N GLU A 10 -11.38 2.41 14.80
CA GLU A 10 -10.47 1.39 15.31
C GLU A 10 -11.25 0.19 15.86
N ASP A 11 -12.41 0.39 16.45
CA ASP A 11 -13.22 -0.70 17.01
C ASP A 11 -13.77 -1.58 15.88
N ALA A 12 -14.26 -0.95 14.80
CA ALA A 12 -14.71 -1.69 13.61
C ALA A 12 -13.55 -2.44 12.94
N LEU A 13 -12.35 -1.83 12.87
CA LEU A 13 -11.16 -2.49 12.34
C LEU A 13 -10.78 -3.73 13.18
N ARG A 14 -10.82 -3.60 14.50
CA ARG A 14 -10.50 -4.73 15.42
C ARG A 14 -11.54 -5.82 15.40
N ALA A 15 -12.79 -5.49 15.13
CA ALA A 15 -13.89 -6.46 14.98
C ALA A 15 -13.93 -7.11 13.59
N SER A 16 -13.16 -6.60 12.63
CA SER A 16 -13.15 -7.10 11.25
C SER A 16 -12.55 -8.51 11.16
N PRO A 17 -13.11 -9.41 10.32
CA PRO A 17 -12.47 -10.68 9.99
C PRO A 17 -11.23 -10.50 9.10
N ILE A 18 -11.05 -9.33 8.51
CA ILE A 18 -9.89 -9.02 7.66
C ILE A 18 -8.69 -8.70 8.55
N ARG A 19 -7.61 -9.45 8.40
CA ARG A 19 -6.37 -9.21 9.13
C ARG A 19 -5.69 -7.95 8.61
N PHE A 20 -5.19 -7.14 9.52
CA PHE A 20 -4.46 -5.91 9.20
C PHE A 20 -3.03 -5.97 9.72
N GLY A 21 -2.10 -5.51 8.91
CA GLY A 21 -0.70 -5.34 9.29
C GLY A 21 -0.07 -4.15 8.57
N LEU A 22 0.98 -3.60 9.16
CA LEU A 22 1.75 -2.49 8.58
C LEU A 22 3.23 -2.61 8.93
N VAL A 23 4.05 -1.88 8.18
CA VAL A 23 5.48 -1.71 8.47
C VAL A 23 5.75 -0.25 8.81
N THR A 24 6.58 -0.03 9.82
CA THR A 24 7.18 1.27 10.13
C THR A 24 8.63 1.07 10.54
N VAL A 25 9.39 2.14 10.67
CA VAL A 25 10.83 2.05 10.98
C VAL A 25 11.17 2.95 12.15
N GLU A 26 11.77 2.40 13.19
CA GLU A 26 12.35 3.22 14.26
C GLU A 26 13.48 4.08 13.67
N LYS A 27 13.38 5.40 13.81
CA LYS A 27 14.35 6.33 13.25
C LYS A 27 15.76 6.08 13.81
N ARG A 28 15.87 5.76 15.09
CA ARG A 28 17.15 5.41 15.71
C ARG A 28 17.59 4.02 15.29
N GLY A 29 18.60 3.95 14.45
CA GLY A 29 19.14 2.69 13.94
C GLY A 29 18.39 2.10 12.76
N LEU A 30 17.39 2.80 12.21
CA LEU A 30 16.58 2.36 11.07
C LEU A 30 16.07 0.92 11.22
N LYS A 31 15.54 0.60 12.38
CA LYS A 31 15.07 -0.74 12.73
C LYS A 31 13.64 -0.95 12.24
N PRO A 32 13.37 -1.91 11.33
CA PRO A 32 12.02 -2.19 10.87
C PRO A 32 11.16 -2.76 12.00
N ARG A 33 9.88 -2.39 11.97
CA ARG A 33 8.82 -2.91 12.82
C ARG A 33 7.68 -3.36 11.95
N GLU A 34 7.56 -4.66 11.78
CA GLU A 34 6.41 -5.32 11.18
C GLU A 34 5.40 -5.55 12.29
N LEU A 35 4.22 -4.97 12.16
CA LEU A 35 3.19 -4.99 13.19
C LEU A 35 1.89 -5.52 12.60
N THR A 36 1.30 -6.47 13.30
CA THR A 36 -0.10 -6.87 13.11
C THR A 36 -0.99 -6.02 14.01
N LEU A 37 -2.30 -6.11 13.82
CA LEU A 37 -3.25 -5.37 14.64
C LEU A 37 -3.15 -5.73 16.13
N GLU A 38 -2.79 -6.99 16.42
CA GLU A 38 -2.59 -7.50 17.78
C GLU A 38 -1.34 -6.92 18.46
N ASP A 39 -0.33 -6.54 17.68
CA ASP A 39 0.90 -5.91 18.18
C ASP A 39 0.70 -4.43 18.51
N ILE A 40 -0.39 -3.82 18.02
CA ILE A 40 -0.69 -2.40 18.20
C ILE A 40 -1.62 -2.23 19.41
N PRO A 41 -1.20 -1.48 20.46
CA PRO A 41 -2.05 -1.21 21.60
C PRO A 41 -3.37 -0.53 21.22
N ALA A 42 -4.44 -0.82 21.94
CA ALA A 42 -5.75 -0.19 21.72
C ALA A 42 -5.64 1.34 21.82
N GLY A 43 -6.29 2.03 20.89
CA GLY A 43 -6.24 3.50 20.76
C GLY A 43 -4.99 4.02 20.05
N LYS A 44 -4.08 3.17 19.57
CA LYS A 44 -2.83 3.58 18.91
C LYS A 44 -2.77 3.27 17.40
N VAL A 45 -3.79 2.67 16.82
CA VAL A 45 -3.79 2.33 15.39
C VAL A 45 -3.58 3.57 14.52
N LYS A 46 -4.24 4.69 14.85
CA LYS A 46 -4.02 5.97 14.17
C LYS A 46 -2.55 6.39 14.17
N ASP A 47 -1.89 6.30 15.33
CA ASP A 47 -0.50 6.74 15.46
C ASP A 47 0.44 5.88 14.62
N TYR A 48 0.24 4.56 14.59
CA TYR A 48 1.04 3.66 13.78
C TYR A 48 0.76 3.77 12.28
N LEU A 49 -0.49 4.04 11.87
CA LEU A 49 -0.82 4.37 10.48
C LEU A 49 -0.06 5.62 10.01
N LEU A 50 -0.09 6.68 10.82
CA LEU A 50 0.65 7.91 10.52
C LEU A 50 2.17 7.71 10.56
N ALA A 51 2.66 6.81 11.40
CA ALA A 51 4.07 6.43 11.42
C ALA A 51 4.49 5.69 10.15
N SER A 52 3.64 4.74 9.68
CA SER A 52 3.86 4.00 8.43
C SER A 52 3.83 4.88 7.18
N ALA A 53 3.22 6.07 7.26
CA ALA A 53 3.17 7.06 6.19
C ALA A 53 4.11 8.27 6.40
N ALA A 54 5.00 8.22 7.40
CA ALA A 54 5.88 9.33 7.75
C ALA A 54 7.13 9.40 6.84
N CYS A 55 6.93 9.73 5.55
CA CYS A 55 7.97 9.84 4.52
C CYS A 55 8.88 11.06 4.81
N PHE A 56 9.88 10.88 5.66
CA PHE A 56 10.88 11.91 5.99
C PHE A 56 11.84 12.15 4.79
N PRO A 57 12.29 13.38 4.50
CA PRO A 57 12.05 14.61 5.26
C PRO A 57 10.77 15.36 4.89
N ALA A 58 10.02 14.90 3.88
CA ALA A 58 8.81 15.57 3.42
C ALA A 58 7.73 15.61 4.52
N LEU A 59 7.58 14.52 5.25
CA LEU A 59 6.74 14.45 6.44
C LEU A 59 7.61 14.24 7.69
N ARG A 60 7.18 14.80 8.81
CA ARG A 60 7.89 14.66 10.08
C ARG A 60 7.79 13.23 10.60
N ALA A 61 8.88 12.74 11.23
CA ALA A 61 8.84 11.49 11.96
C ALA A 61 7.71 11.51 13.01
N LYS A 62 6.94 10.44 13.08
CA LYS A 62 5.88 10.30 14.09
C LYS A 62 6.50 9.85 15.42
N GLN A 63 6.13 10.52 16.51
CA GLN A 63 6.54 10.12 17.86
C GLN A 63 5.44 9.31 18.52
N ILE A 64 5.77 8.12 19.00
CA ILE A 64 4.87 7.21 19.73
C ILE A 64 5.63 6.74 20.99
N ASP A 65 5.10 7.02 22.16
CA ASP A 65 5.65 6.60 23.45
C ASP A 65 7.17 6.88 23.61
N GLY A 66 7.62 8.06 23.14
CA GLY A 66 9.01 8.49 23.21
C GLY A 66 9.92 7.98 22.09
N VAL A 67 9.44 7.09 21.21
CA VAL A 67 10.17 6.57 20.05
C VAL A 67 9.75 7.33 18.80
N GLN A 68 10.72 7.71 17.96
CA GLN A 68 10.45 8.31 16.65
C GLN A 68 10.40 7.24 15.56
N PHE A 69 9.35 7.29 14.75
CA PHE A 69 9.11 6.38 13.64
C PHE A 69 9.10 7.10 12.30
N LEU A 70 9.53 6.39 11.28
CA LEU A 70 9.53 6.75 9.86
C LEU A 70 8.67 5.78 9.06
N ASP A 71 8.38 6.16 7.83
CA ASP A 71 7.70 5.33 6.84
C ASP A 71 8.33 3.93 6.71
N GLY A 72 7.49 2.93 6.53
CA GLY A 72 7.91 1.54 6.31
C GLY A 72 8.78 1.37 5.06
N GLY A 73 8.56 2.18 4.04
CA GLY A 73 9.30 2.18 2.78
C GLY A 73 10.80 2.44 2.93
N TYR A 74 11.27 2.94 4.06
CA TYR A 74 12.71 2.97 4.35
C TYR A 74 13.35 1.58 4.44
N ARG A 75 12.55 0.53 4.59
CA ARG A 75 13.03 -0.84 4.70
C ARG A 75 12.30 -1.82 3.81
N ASP A 76 11.00 -1.68 3.63
CA ASP A 76 10.22 -2.53 2.73
C ASP A 76 8.91 -1.86 2.32
N ASN A 77 8.81 -1.47 1.06
CA ASN A 77 7.59 -0.91 0.47
C ASN A 77 6.54 -1.99 0.16
N MET A 78 6.93 -3.27 0.15
CA MET A 78 6.04 -4.37 -0.25
C MET A 78 6.22 -5.57 0.69
N PRO A 79 5.67 -5.51 1.90
CA PRO A 79 5.95 -6.46 2.98
C PRO A 79 5.26 -7.81 2.77
N THR A 80 5.63 -8.53 1.71
CA THR A 80 5.08 -9.85 1.36
C THR A 80 5.36 -10.90 2.43
N ALA A 81 6.50 -10.79 3.11
CA ALA A 81 6.85 -11.70 4.21
C ALA A 81 5.91 -11.51 5.41
N LEU A 82 5.50 -10.27 5.72
CA LEU A 82 4.50 -10.01 6.76
C LEU A 82 3.16 -10.61 6.39
N ALA A 83 2.70 -10.44 5.14
CA ALA A 83 1.44 -11.03 4.68
C ALA A 83 1.44 -12.57 4.81
N GLN A 84 2.54 -13.24 4.41
CA GLN A 84 2.71 -14.68 4.58
C GLN A 84 2.66 -15.08 6.07
N LYS A 85 3.37 -14.36 6.93
CA LYS A 85 3.37 -14.57 8.39
C LYS A 85 1.97 -14.41 8.99
N MET A 86 1.15 -13.55 8.42
CA MET A 86 -0.25 -13.37 8.78
C MET A 86 -1.17 -14.44 8.21
N GLY A 87 -0.65 -15.42 7.46
CA GLY A 87 -1.39 -16.55 6.93
C GLY A 87 -1.96 -16.36 5.52
N ALA A 88 -1.42 -15.43 4.74
CA ALA A 88 -1.78 -15.34 3.33
C ALA A 88 -1.30 -16.59 2.58
N GLU A 89 -2.15 -17.13 1.71
CA GLU A 89 -1.86 -18.27 0.82
C GLU A 89 -1.65 -17.81 -0.64
N GLU A 90 -2.09 -16.58 -0.94
CA GLU A 90 -1.93 -15.91 -2.22
C GLU A 90 -1.68 -14.42 -1.98
N LEU A 91 -0.95 -13.77 -2.88
CA LEU A 91 -0.63 -12.36 -2.79
C LEU A 91 -1.15 -11.59 -4.00
N VAL A 92 -1.81 -10.47 -3.73
CA VAL A 92 -2.08 -9.42 -4.72
C VAL A 92 -1.27 -8.20 -4.30
N CYS A 93 -0.24 -7.88 -5.06
CA CYS A 93 0.69 -6.79 -4.77
C CYS A 93 0.42 -5.61 -5.69
N VAL A 94 0.19 -4.42 -5.11
CA VAL A 94 0.05 -3.17 -5.86
C VAL A 94 1.34 -2.37 -5.70
N ASP A 95 2.07 -2.19 -6.80
CA ASP A 95 3.31 -1.44 -6.82
C ASP A 95 3.08 -0.06 -7.43
N LEU A 96 3.17 0.96 -6.59
CA LEU A 96 3.05 2.37 -6.99
C LEU A 96 4.39 3.00 -7.36
N GLU A 97 5.48 2.19 -7.40
CA GLU A 97 6.84 2.66 -7.65
C GLU A 97 7.28 3.80 -6.71
N GLY A 98 6.73 3.78 -5.50
CA GLY A 98 7.03 4.78 -4.47
C GLY A 98 8.50 4.80 -4.07
N VAL A 99 8.95 5.96 -3.60
CA VAL A 99 10.31 6.13 -3.06
C VAL A 99 10.53 5.22 -1.87
N GLY A 100 11.62 4.44 -1.89
CA GLY A 100 11.96 3.53 -0.81
C GLY A 100 12.62 2.24 -1.28
N ILE A 101 12.67 1.26 -0.39
CA ILE A 101 13.24 -0.06 -0.65
C ILE A 101 12.10 -1.04 -0.85
N THR A 102 12.09 -1.77 -1.95
CA THR A 102 11.20 -2.91 -2.18
C THR A 102 12.02 -4.17 -2.10
N LEU A 103 11.76 -5.00 -1.10
CA LEU A 103 12.45 -6.28 -0.95
C LEU A 103 11.90 -7.30 -1.98
N PRO A 104 12.77 -8.22 -2.48
CA PRO A 104 12.31 -9.29 -3.34
C PRO A 104 11.29 -10.18 -2.63
N ASN A 105 10.19 -10.52 -3.31
CA ASN A 105 9.26 -11.53 -2.80
C ASN A 105 9.95 -12.90 -2.73
N ARG A 106 10.12 -13.42 -1.52
CA ARG A 106 10.73 -14.73 -1.24
C ARG A 106 9.75 -15.69 -0.59
N THR A 107 8.47 -15.38 -0.59
CA THR A 107 7.44 -16.20 0.08
C THR A 107 7.18 -17.51 -0.65
N GLY A 108 7.43 -17.57 -1.96
CA GLY A 108 7.04 -18.70 -2.81
C GLY A 108 5.53 -18.81 -3.06
N LEU A 109 4.73 -17.86 -2.57
CA LEU A 109 3.28 -17.83 -2.77
C LEU A 109 2.91 -17.38 -4.19
N PRO A 110 1.80 -17.90 -4.76
CA PRO A 110 1.21 -17.34 -5.96
C PRO A 110 1.04 -15.83 -5.80
N THR A 111 1.54 -15.07 -6.76
CA THR A 111 1.58 -13.60 -6.63
C THR A 111 1.11 -12.93 -7.91
N THR A 112 0.04 -12.15 -7.81
CA THR A 112 -0.39 -11.24 -8.87
C THR A 112 0.18 -9.86 -8.60
N MET A 113 0.99 -9.35 -9.55
CA MET A 113 1.58 -8.01 -9.46
C MET A 113 0.77 -7.04 -10.29
N ILE A 114 0.27 -5.99 -9.66
CA ILE A 114 -0.41 -4.86 -10.29
C ILE A 114 0.57 -3.69 -10.32
N ARG A 115 0.97 -3.28 -11.51
CA ARG A 115 1.90 -2.17 -11.72
C ARG A 115 1.49 -1.38 -12.94
N SER A 116 1.58 -0.06 -12.88
CA SER A 116 1.37 0.79 -14.04
C SER A 116 2.59 0.77 -14.95
N TYR A 117 2.35 0.86 -16.27
CA TYR A 117 3.38 1.14 -17.28
C TYR A 117 3.60 2.64 -17.47
N TRP A 118 2.76 3.46 -16.87
CA TRP A 118 2.80 4.91 -16.98
C TRP A 118 3.29 5.52 -15.68
N GLU A 119 4.01 6.60 -15.80
CA GLU A 119 4.41 7.39 -14.64
C GLU A 119 3.17 7.89 -13.89
N LEU A 120 3.10 7.61 -12.61
CA LEU A 120 2.00 8.02 -11.73
C LEU A 120 2.16 9.46 -11.20
N GLY A 121 3.32 10.08 -11.45
CA GLY A 121 3.65 11.42 -10.99
C GLY A 121 4.37 11.45 -9.65
N ASP A 122 4.59 12.64 -9.12
CA ASP A 122 5.29 12.86 -7.85
C ASP A 122 4.35 12.56 -6.67
N ILE A 123 4.83 11.80 -5.70
CA ILE A 123 4.14 11.44 -4.45
C ILE A 123 3.71 12.67 -3.62
N LEU A 124 4.36 13.83 -3.80
CA LEU A 124 4.04 15.07 -3.07
C LEU A 124 3.21 16.05 -3.90
N HIS A 125 2.88 15.72 -5.13
CA HIS A 125 2.06 16.56 -6.00
C HIS A 125 0.60 16.11 -5.96
N PHE A 126 -0.21 16.86 -5.21
CA PHE A 126 -1.64 16.58 -5.02
C PHE A 126 -2.47 17.34 -6.06
N ASP A 127 -2.56 16.78 -7.27
CA ASP A 127 -3.36 17.32 -8.36
C ASP A 127 -4.60 16.43 -8.62
N PRO A 128 -5.82 17.00 -8.64
CA PRO A 128 -7.04 16.22 -8.81
C PRO A 128 -7.15 15.50 -10.16
N ASP A 129 -6.61 16.08 -11.22
CA ASP A 129 -6.69 15.48 -12.56
C ASP A 129 -5.70 14.33 -12.68
N THR A 130 -4.48 14.49 -12.16
CA THR A 130 -3.53 13.39 -12.01
C THR A 130 -4.09 12.27 -11.15
N ALA A 131 -4.75 12.59 -10.05
CA ALA A 131 -5.36 11.58 -9.19
C ALA A 131 -6.46 10.78 -9.93
N ARG A 132 -7.37 11.45 -10.67
CA ARG A 132 -8.39 10.76 -11.47
C ARG A 132 -7.77 9.86 -12.53
N ARG A 133 -6.79 10.37 -13.29
CA ARG A 133 -6.06 9.57 -14.27
C ARG A 133 -5.44 8.32 -13.63
N ASN A 134 -4.79 8.49 -12.49
CA ASN A 134 -4.13 7.37 -11.80
C ASN A 134 -5.15 6.35 -11.26
N MET A 135 -6.35 6.77 -10.86
CA MET A 135 -7.43 5.85 -10.49
C MET A 135 -7.90 5.02 -11.70
N GLU A 136 -8.05 5.64 -12.87
CA GLU A 136 -8.40 4.93 -14.12
C GLU A 136 -7.28 3.96 -14.52
N LEU A 137 -6.02 4.40 -14.49
CA LEU A 137 -4.87 3.52 -14.74
C LEU A 137 -4.87 2.31 -13.79
N GLY A 138 -5.05 2.52 -12.50
CA GLY A 138 -5.10 1.44 -11.50
C GLY A 138 -6.23 0.45 -11.78
N TYR A 139 -7.39 0.93 -12.21
CA TYR A 139 -8.52 0.08 -12.58
C TYR A 139 -8.16 -0.83 -13.78
N TYR A 140 -7.62 -0.26 -14.86
CA TYR A 140 -7.25 -1.04 -16.05
C TYR A 140 -6.03 -1.94 -15.82
N ASP A 141 -5.05 -1.48 -15.06
CA ASP A 141 -3.88 -2.28 -14.67
C ASP A 141 -4.30 -3.51 -13.84
N THR A 142 -5.24 -3.33 -12.92
CA THR A 142 -5.81 -4.44 -12.14
C THR A 142 -6.53 -5.43 -13.04
N ARG A 143 -7.42 -4.96 -13.93
CA ARG A 143 -8.13 -5.84 -14.86
C ARG A 143 -7.19 -6.62 -15.78
N ARG A 144 -6.11 -6.00 -16.23
CA ARG A 144 -5.08 -6.67 -17.03
C ARG A 144 -4.34 -7.72 -16.20
N ALA A 145 -3.88 -7.37 -15.02
CA ALA A 145 -3.16 -8.29 -14.12
C ALA A 145 -4.00 -9.51 -13.74
N MET A 146 -5.32 -9.32 -13.59
CA MET A 146 -6.29 -10.37 -13.30
C MET A 146 -6.76 -11.15 -14.55
N GLY A 147 -6.24 -10.82 -15.75
CA GLY A 147 -6.59 -11.51 -16.99
C GLY A 147 -7.94 -11.14 -17.62
N TYR A 148 -8.60 -10.08 -17.14
CA TYR A 148 -9.86 -9.59 -17.70
C TYR A 148 -9.67 -8.73 -18.97
N LEU A 149 -8.47 -8.24 -19.20
CA LEU A 149 -8.11 -7.49 -20.42
C LEU A 149 -6.97 -8.17 -21.15
N ARG A 150 -7.04 -8.12 -22.50
CA ARG A 150 -6.00 -8.63 -23.40
C ARG A 150 -5.28 -7.44 -24.04
N GLY A 151 -4.01 -7.63 -24.40
CA GLY A 151 -3.24 -6.61 -25.08
C GLY A 151 -1.93 -6.28 -24.38
N CYS A 152 -1.31 -5.19 -24.78
CA CYS A 152 -0.07 -4.69 -24.21
C CYS A 152 -0.28 -3.31 -23.55
N ALA A 153 0.80 -2.70 -23.06
CA ALA A 153 0.75 -1.40 -22.36
C ALA A 153 0.11 -0.25 -23.17
N TYR A 154 0.09 -0.38 -24.50
CA TYR A 154 -0.38 0.69 -25.41
C TYR A 154 -1.65 0.34 -26.20
N ALA A 155 -2.03 -0.94 -26.21
CA ALA A 155 -3.21 -1.40 -26.92
C ALA A 155 -3.88 -2.51 -26.11
N VAL A 156 -5.04 -2.25 -25.58
CA VAL A 156 -5.83 -3.21 -24.80
C VAL A 156 -7.05 -3.59 -25.61
N ASP A 157 -7.20 -4.87 -25.89
CA ASP A 157 -8.40 -5.44 -26.51
C ASP A 157 -9.41 -5.79 -25.41
N ASN A 158 -10.53 -5.10 -25.39
CA ASN A 158 -11.60 -5.34 -24.44
C ASN A 158 -12.47 -6.55 -24.80
N GLY A 159 -12.18 -7.21 -25.94
CA GLY A 159 -12.96 -8.33 -26.43
C GLY A 159 -14.30 -7.90 -27.10
N PRO A 160 -15.13 -8.89 -27.48
CA PRO A 160 -16.36 -8.62 -28.28
C PRO A 160 -17.44 -7.84 -27.51
N ASP A 161 -17.39 -7.75 -26.19
CA ASP A 161 -18.43 -7.09 -25.37
C ASP A 161 -18.17 -5.59 -25.12
N SER A 162 -17.10 -5.01 -25.66
CA SER A 162 -16.76 -3.60 -25.44
C SER A 162 -17.62 -2.60 -26.20
N SER A 163 -18.53 -3.07 -27.09
CA SER A 163 -19.42 -2.21 -27.84
C SER A 163 -20.73 -1.80 -27.13
N ALA A 164 -20.91 -2.25 -25.86
CA ALA A 164 -22.12 -1.96 -25.09
C ALA A 164 -22.03 -0.71 -24.21
N ASP A 165 -20.83 -0.13 -24.03
CA ASP A 165 -20.57 1.02 -23.17
C ASP A 165 -20.07 2.26 -23.91
N ALA A 166 -20.49 2.46 -25.16
CA ALA A 166 -20.20 3.67 -25.94
C ALA A 166 -21.43 4.58 -26.05
#